data_9f70ae347ede6f1964660749ae8507fc
#
_entry.id   9f70ae347ede6f1964660749ae8507fc
#
_cell.length_a   1.000
_cell.length_b   1.000
_cell.length_c   1.000
_cell.angle_alpha   90.00
_cell.angle_beta   90.00
_cell.angle_gamma   90.00
#
_symmetry.space_group_name_H-M   'P 1'
#
loop_
_entity.id
_entity.type
_entity.pdbx_description
1 polymer ?
#
loop_
_entity_poly.entity_id
_entity_poly.type
_entity_poly.pdbx_seq_one_letter_code
_entity_poly.pdbx_strand_id
1 'polypeptide(L)'
;MKFTTVFFDIDYCLLDTPTSERRIIKELYAQQGQIVDDAVGDQYRQINKELWVYLDRGEITREQLYVMRFTRLFAIHPFFKPAEEVAPWFLDQLARAHDAQAGAEHLLQRLRGSGVRIFTASNGVGSVMNGRVEMAGLSKYLTECFAADEIGAMKPSHQYFDYIFKHSGETDLSKTLMVGDNPVTDVNGAVDYGMVGALFGARWQEPSKATFVAKTMKELENILFGKE
;
A
#
# COMPACT_ATOMS: atom_id res chain seq x y z
N MET A 1 2.51 14.48 -21.59
CA MET A 1 1.84 13.72 -20.55
C MET A 1 0.76 14.55 -19.89
N LYS A 2 -0.38 13.97 -19.49
CA LYS A 2 -1.52 14.71 -18.90
C LYS A 2 -1.26 15.13 -17.43
N PHE A 3 -0.58 14.28 -16.66
CA PHE A 3 -0.36 14.48 -15.23
C PHE A 3 1.03 15.04 -14.95
N THR A 4 1.12 15.97 -14.01
CA THR A 4 2.36 16.57 -13.49
C THR A 4 2.73 16.02 -12.12
N THR A 5 1.76 15.46 -11.42
CA THR A 5 1.90 14.90 -10.07
C THR A 5 1.16 13.58 -9.96
N VAL A 6 1.85 12.55 -9.47
CA VAL A 6 1.29 11.21 -9.28
C VAL A 6 1.55 10.76 -7.85
N PHE A 7 0.49 10.35 -7.16
CA PHE A 7 0.53 9.69 -5.86
C PHE A 7 0.31 8.19 -6.06
N PHE A 8 1.16 7.39 -5.48
CA PHE A 8 1.01 5.93 -5.48
C PHE A 8 0.72 5.42 -4.07
N ASP A 9 -0.25 4.53 -3.94
CA ASP A 9 -0.27 3.67 -2.78
C ASP A 9 0.94 2.73 -2.79
N ILE A 10 1.32 2.20 -1.63
CA ILE A 10 2.50 1.36 -1.48
C ILE A 10 2.12 -0.12 -1.51
N ASP A 11 1.25 -0.55 -0.59
CA ASP A 11 0.89 -1.95 -0.44
C ASP A 11 0.01 -2.43 -1.59
N TYR A 12 0.36 -3.57 -2.20
CA TYR A 12 -0.36 -4.13 -3.35
C TYR A 12 -0.36 -3.23 -4.60
N CYS A 13 0.31 -2.08 -4.55
CA CYS A 13 0.47 -1.15 -5.66
C CYS A 13 1.94 -1.06 -6.10
N LEU A 14 2.80 -0.32 -5.41
CA LEU A 14 4.23 -0.27 -5.72
C LEU A 14 5.00 -1.50 -5.23
N LEU A 15 4.55 -2.12 -4.13
CA LEU A 15 5.17 -3.30 -3.53
C LEU A 15 4.28 -4.53 -3.64
N ASP A 16 4.90 -5.68 -3.91
CA ASP A 16 4.29 -7.00 -3.89
C ASP A 16 4.17 -7.50 -2.44
N THR A 17 3.27 -6.87 -1.70
CA THR A 17 3.00 -7.18 -0.30
C THR A 17 2.61 -8.64 -0.08
N PRO A 18 1.82 -9.31 -0.96
CA PRO A 18 1.56 -10.74 -0.84
C PRO A 18 2.81 -11.62 -0.74
N THR A 19 3.80 -11.37 -1.59
CA THR A 19 5.07 -12.12 -1.59
C THR A 19 5.84 -11.88 -0.29
N SER A 20 5.94 -10.61 0.14
CA SER A 20 6.57 -10.25 1.42
C SER A 20 5.87 -10.92 2.62
N GLU A 21 4.54 -10.84 2.69
CA GLU A 21 3.75 -11.40 3.80
C GLU A 21 3.91 -12.94 3.87
N ARG A 22 3.80 -13.65 2.75
CA ARG A 22 4.01 -15.12 2.73
C ARG A 22 5.39 -15.51 3.23
N ARG A 23 6.44 -14.80 2.79
CA ARG A 23 7.81 -15.06 3.23
C ARG A 23 7.96 -14.84 4.73
N ILE A 24 7.48 -13.71 5.26
CA ILE A 24 7.59 -13.38 6.69
C ILE A 24 6.79 -14.38 7.55
N ILE A 25 5.62 -14.82 7.11
CA ILE A 25 4.84 -15.85 7.83
C ILE A 25 5.58 -17.19 7.85
N LYS A 26 6.21 -17.61 6.75
CA LYS A 26 7.04 -18.82 6.74
C LYS A 26 8.23 -18.68 7.71
N GLU A 27 8.91 -17.55 7.72
CA GLU A 27 10.01 -17.26 8.64
C GLU A 27 9.54 -17.25 10.11
N LEU A 28 8.33 -16.75 10.38
CA LEU A 28 7.73 -16.80 11.72
C LEU A 28 7.59 -18.24 12.21
N TYR A 29 6.95 -19.10 11.43
CA TYR A 29 6.72 -20.50 11.84
C TYR A 29 8.01 -21.33 11.87
N ALA A 30 9.00 -20.98 11.08
CA ALA A 30 10.32 -21.61 11.13
C ALA A 30 11.02 -21.39 12.49
N GLN A 31 10.71 -20.33 13.24
CA GLN A 31 11.26 -20.09 14.59
C GLN A 31 10.85 -21.18 15.60
N GLN A 32 9.75 -21.89 15.36
CA GLN A 32 9.34 -23.05 16.17
C GLN A 32 9.59 -24.40 15.48
N GLY A 33 10.43 -24.41 14.43
CA GLY A 33 10.77 -25.62 13.69
C GLY A 33 9.65 -26.13 12.77
N GLN A 34 8.62 -25.32 12.49
CA GLN A 34 7.53 -25.68 11.59
C GLN A 34 7.77 -25.15 10.18
N ILE A 35 7.53 -26.01 9.18
CA ILE A 35 7.49 -25.63 7.78
C ILE A 35 6.03 -25.48 7.40
N VAL A 36 5.63 -24.27 6.98
CA VAL A 36 4.28 -23.98 6.51
C VAL A 36 4.32 -23.63 5.01
N ASP A 37 3.22 -23.91 4.31
CA ASP A 37 3.05 -23.58 2.91
C ASP A 37 2.50 -22.13 2.72
N ASP A 38 2.28 -21.75 1.47
CA ASP A 38 1.73 -20.42 1.13
C ASP A 38 0.30 -20.21 1.65
N ALA A 39 -0.46 -21.29 1.89
CA ALA A 39 -1.85 -21.20 2.35
C ALA A 39 -1.96 -20.50 3.72
N VAL A 40 -0.98 -20.69 4.63
CA VAL A 40 -0.96 -20.00 5.93
C VAL A 40 -0.73 -18.50 5.75
N GLY A 41 0.14 -18.10 4.83
CA GLY A 41 0.35 -16.69 4.47
C GLY A 41 -0.89 -16.08 3.80
N ASP A 42 -1.58 -16.83 2.95
CA ASP A 42 -2.83 -16.39 2.31
C ASP A 42 -3.96 -16.23 3.34
N GLN A 43 -4.03 -17.11 4.34
CA GLN A 43 -4.97 -16.99 5.44
C GLN A 43 -4.68 -15.78 6.34
N TYR A 44 -3.40 -15.55 6.66
CA TYR A 44 -2.99 -14.30 7.33
C TYR A 44 -3.47 -13.07 6.54
N ARG A 45 -3.26 -13.05 5.24
CA ARG A 45 -3.64 -11.95 4.37
C ARG A 45 -5.15 -11.71 4.35
N GLN A 46 -5.96 -12.78 4.35
CA GLN A 46 -7.41 -12.68 4.45
C GLN A 46 -7.83 -12.06 5.79
N ILE A 47 -7.27 -12.53 6.90
CA ILE A 47 -7.50 -11.98 8.24
C ILE A 47 -7.11 -10.49 8.29
N ASN A 48 -5.92 -10.16 7.78
CA ASN A 48 -5.42 -8.79 7.74
C ASN A 48 -6.34 -7.87 6.93
N LYS A 49 -6.81 -8.32 5.75
CA LYS A 49 -7.76 -7.58 4.93
C LYS A 49 -9.06 -7.25 5.68
N GLU A 50 -9.64 -8.22 6.39
CA GLU A 50 -10.86 -8.02 7.18
C GLU A 50 -10.65 -7.00 8.30
N LEU A 51 -9.51 -7.07 8.99
CA LEU A 51 -9.19 -6.14 10.08
C LEU A 51 -8.94 -4.71 9.59
N TRP A 52 -8.38 -4.53 8.39
CA TRP A 52 -8.28 -3.21 7.78
C TRP A 52 -9.66 -2.58 7.52
N VAL A 53 -10.66 -3.38 7.10
CA VAL A 53 -12.05 -2.91 6.96
C VAL A 53 -12.62 -2.43 8.30
N TYR A 54 -12.34 -3.14 9.41
CA TYR A 54 -12.77 -2.69 10.75
C TYR A 54 -12.06 -1.40 11.19
N LEU A 55 -10.77 -1.27 10.87
CA LEU A 55 -10.02 -0.04 11.14
C LEU A 55 -10.58 1.14 10.34
N ASP A 56 -10.84 0.96 9.04
CA ASP A 56 -11.41 1.99 8.15
C ASP A 56 -12.79 2.48 8.63
N ARG A 57 -13.55 1.61 9.32
CA ARG A 57 -14.84 1.95 9.94
C ARG A 57 -14.71 2.54 11.36
N GLY A 58 -13.50 2.61 11.90
CA GLY A 58 -13.26 3.07 13.27
C GLY A 58 -13.72 2.08 14.36
N GLU A 59 -13.96 0.81 14.00
CA GLU A 59 -14.41 -0.23 14.94
C GLU A 59 -13.26 -0.77 15.81
N ILE A 60 -12.04 -0.66 15.33
CA ILE A 60 -10.81 -1.04 16.06
C ILE A 60 -9.74 0.03 15.88
N THR A 61 -8.76 0.06 16.81
CA THR A 61 -7.57 0.89 16.66
C THR A 61 -6.48 0.17 15.84
N ARG A 62 -5.46 0.90 15.43
CA ARG A 62 -4.31 0.35 14.70
C ARG A 62 -3.53 -0.65 15.57
N GLU A 63 -3.34 -0.36 16.85
CA GLU A 63 -2.68 -1.25 17.79
C GLU A 63 -3.46 -2.56 17.97
N GLN A 64 -4.78 -2.46 18.06
CA GLN A 64 -5.64 -3.64 18.09
C GLN A 64 -5.52 -4.47 16.80
N LEU A 65 -5.52 -3.85 15.63
CA LEU A 65 -5.31 -4.54 14.35
C LEU A 65 -4.01 -5.35 14.36
N TYR A 66 -2.91 -4.75 14.80
CA TYR A 66 -1.59 -5.40 14.77
C TYR A 66 -1.52 -6.65 15.63
N VAL A 67 -2.21 -6.67 16.74
CA VAL A 67 -2.28 -7.86 17.61
C VAL A 67 -3.33 -8.85 17.12
N MET A 68 -4.54 -8.38 16.80
CA MET A 68 -5.68 -9.24 16.43
C MET A 68 -5.41 -10.13 15.21
N ARG A 69 -4.62 -9.65 14.23
CA ARG A 69 -4.29 -10.47 13.05
C ARG A 69 -3.52 -11.74 13.44
N PHE A 70 -2.64 -11.68 14.44
CA PHE A 70 -1.93 -12.85 14.95
C PHE A 70 -2.77 -13.65 15.93
N THR A 71 -3.56 -13.02 16.78
CA THR A 71 -4.52 -13.72 17.65
C THR A 71 -5.45 -14.60 16.82
N ARG A 72 -6.01 -14.09 15.72
CA ARG A 72 -6.85 -14.87 14.81
C ARG A 72 -6.09 -15.95 14.05
N LEU A 73 -4.87 -15.64 13.57
CA LEU A 73 -4.04 -16.61 12.87
C LEU A 73 -3.65 -17.77 13.79
N PHE A 74 -3.25 -17.50 15.04
CA PHE A 74 -2.82 -18.51 16.01
C PHE A 74 -3.94 -19.36 16.56
N ALA A 75 -5.18 -18.89 16.49
CA ALA A 75 -6.35 -19.70 16.77
C ALA A 75 -6.56 -20.84 15.74
N ILE A 76 -6.04 -20.67 14.53
CA ILE A 76 -6.15 -21.65 13.43
C ILE A 76 -4.83 -22.44 13.28
N HIS A 77 -3.71 -21.73 13.35
CA HIS A 77 -2.35 -22.26 13.26
C HIS A 77 -1.58 -21.90 14.53
N PRO A 78 -1.58 -22.76 15.57
CA PRO A 78 -0.98 -22.44 16.86
C PRO A 78 0.49 -22.05 16.76
N PHE A 79 0.86 -21.04 17.55
CA PHE A 79 2.23 -20.55 17.67
C PHE A 79 2.63 -20.42 19.14
N PHE A 80 3.92 -20.61 19.48
CA PHE A 80 4.39 -20.70 20.88
C PHE A 80 4.48 -19.37 21.61
N LYS A 81 4.55 -18.24 20.87
CA LYS A 81 4.56 -16.89 21.45
C LYS A 81 3.19 -16.23 21.34
N PRO A 82 2.84 -15.33 22.29
CA PRO A 82 1.62 -14.54 22.19
C PRO A 82 1.68 -13.55 21.03
N ALA A 83 0.51 -13.15 20.54
CA ALA A 83 0.36 -12.24 19.42
C ALA A 83 1.02 -10.87 19.67
N GLU A 84 1.01 -10.40 20.92
CA GLU A 84 1.60 -9.14 21.36
C GLU A 84 3.12 -9.08 21.18
N GLU A 85 3.80 -10.22 21.31
CA GLU A 85 5.23 -10.33 21.03
C GLU A 85 5.55 -10.45 19.55
N VAL A 86 4.66 -11.09 18.78
CA VAL A 86 4.86 -11.32 17.35
C VAL A 86 4.55 -10.06 16.53
N ALA A 87 3.58 -9.27 16.92
CA ALA A 87 3.16 -8.09 16.17
C ALA A 87 4.30 -7.09 15.90
N PRO A 88 5.12 -6.65 16.90
CA PRO A 88 6.24 -5.75 16.64
C PRO A 88 7.36 -6.42 15.81
N TRP A 89 7.64 -7.69 16.05
CA TRP A 89 8.60 -8.44 15.23
C TRP A 89 8.17 -8.47 13.75
N PHE A 90 6.90 -8.73 13.48
CA PHE A 90 6.37 -8.75 12.12
C PHE A 90 6.51 -7.38 11.42
N LEU A 91 6.23 -6.28 12.13
CA LEU A 91 6.39 -4.94 11.59
C LEU A 91 7.86 -4.63 11.24
N ASP A 92 8.81 -5.08 12.09
CA ASP A 92 10.25 -4.96 11.80
C ASP A 92 10.64 -5.76 10.57
N GLN A 93 10.17 -7.01 10.42
CA GLN A 93 10.41 -7.79 9.20
C GLN A 93 9.76 -7.17 7.97
N LEU A 94 8.54 -6.63 8.14
CA LEU A 94 7.85 -5.96 7.04
C LEU A 94 8.60 -4.71 6.59
N ALA A 95 9.15 -3.91 7.53
CA ALA A 95 9.95 -2.73 7.20
C ALA A 95 11.21 -3.05 6.35
N ARG A 96 11.70 -4.28 6.42
CA ARG A 96 12.84 -4.78 5.63
C ARG A 96 12.43 -5.47 4.33
N ALA A 97 11.14 -5.69 4.13
CA ALA A 97 10.64 -6.35 2.93
C ALA A 97 10.74 -5.42 1.72
N HIS A 98 11.30 -5.92 0.63
CA HIS A 98 11.67 -5.12 -0.53
C HIS A 98 11.16 -5.70 -1.86
N ASP A 99 10.15 -6.55 -1.79
CA ASP A 99 9.55 -7.16 -2.98
C ASP A 99 8.77 -6.06 -3.74
N ALA A 100 9.37 -5.50 -4.80
CA ALA A 100 8.73 -4.51 -5.65
C ALA A 100 7.73 -5.16 -6.61
N GLN A 101 6.65 -4.46 -6.93
CA GLN A 101 5.73 -4.89 -7.97
C GLN A 101 6.45 -4.94 -9.33
N ALA A 102 6.20 -6.01 -10.10
CA ALA A 102 6.84 -6.18 -11.41
C ALA A 102 6.61 -4.97 -12.32
N GLY A 103 7.68 -4.34 -12.77
CA GLY A 103 7.66 -3.14 -13.61
C GLY A 103 7.52 -1.80 -12.86
N ALA A 104 7.39 -1.79 -11.52
CA ALA A 104 7.25 -0.57 -10.75
C ALA A 104 8.46 0.37 -10.94
N GLU A 105 9.68 -0.13 -10.79
CA GLU A 105 10.88 0.67 -10.97
C GLU A 105 10.95 1.31 -12.37
N HIS A 106 10.67 0.54 -13.42
CA HIS A 106 10.66 1.04 -14.79
C HIS A 106 9.64 2.17 -14.98
N LEU A 107 8.42 1.99 -14.47
CA LEU A 107 7.38 3.01 -14.55
C LEU A 107 7.80 4.30 -13.82
N LEU A 108 8.29 4.18 -12.58
CA LEU A 108 8.74 5.34 -11.79
C LEU A 108 9.89 6.08 -12.47
N GLN A 109 10.86 5.35 -13.03
CA GLN A 109 11.96 5.94 -13.79
C GLN A 109 11.45 6.72 -15.01
N ARG A 110 10.52 6.16 -15.77
CA ARG A 110 9.92 6.80 -16.95
C ARG A 110 9.11 8.04 -16.60
N LEU A 111 8.31 7.98 -15.52
CA LEU A 111 7.56 9.13 -15.00
C LEU A 111 8.49 10.27 -14.60
N ARG A 112 9.52 9.97 -13.79
CA ARG A 112 10.50 10.97 -13.35
C ARG A 112 11.26 11.58 -14.54
N GLY A 113 11.67 10.76 -15.50
CA GLY A 113 12.33 11.21 -16.73
C GLY A 113 11.46 12.14 -17.59
N SER A 114 10.13 12.07 -17.41
CA SER A 114 9.15 12.95 -18.07
C SER A 114 8.80 14.20 -17.24
N GLY A 115 9.51 14.45 -16.13
CA GLY A 115 9.32 15.63 -15.29
C GLY A 115 8.13 15.52 -14.31
N VAL A 116 7.59 14.31 -14.10
CA VAL A 116 6.50 14.09 -13.16
C VAL A 116 7.04 14.03 -11.74
N ARG A 117 6.38 14.73 -10.82
CA ARG A 117 6.62 14.57 -9.39
C ARG A 117 5.89 13.34 -8.88
N ILE A 118 6.60 12.50 -8.16
CA ILE A 118 6.09 11.21 -7.71
C ILE A 118 6.12 11.17 -6.19
N PHE A 119 4.99 10.82 -5.60
CA PHE A 119 4.79 10.71 -4.16
C PHE A 119 4.23 9.35 -3.82
N THR A 120 4.39 8.91 -2.58
CA THR A 120 3.57 7.82 -2.05
C THR A 120 2.51 8.36 -1.10
N ALA A 121 1.38 7.65 -0.99
CA ALA A 121 0.26 7.99 -0.13
C ALA A 121 -0.28 6.72 0.53
N SER A 122 0.09 6.47 1.80
CA SER A 122 -0.20 5.21 2.50
C SER A 122 -0.99 5.42 3.79
N ASN A 123 -1.90 4.48 4.08
CA ASN A 123 -2.55 4.35 5.40
C ASN A 123 -1.67 3.60 6.42
N GLY A 124 -0.49 3.15 6.01
CA GLY A 124 0.48 2.45 6.85
C GLY A 124 1.24 3.34 7.84
N VAL A 125 2.25 2.75 8.48
CA VAL A 125 3.18 3.44 9.41
C VAL A 125 4.37 3.96 8.61
N GLY A 126 4.69 5.24 8.76
CA GLY A 126 5.73 5.93 7.99
C GLY A 126 7.08 5.24 8.05
N SER A 127 7.55 4.87 9.24
CA SER A 127 8.83 4.18 9.40
C SER A 127 8.89 2.83 8.68
N VAL A 128 7.78 2.08 8.67
CA VAL A 128 7.67 0.80 7.95
C VAL A 128 7.65 1.04 6.44
N MET A 129 6.84 1.99 5.98
CA MET A 129 6.67 2.29 4.55
C MET A 129 7.96 2.83 3.94
N ASN A 130 8.62 3.78 4.61
CA ASN A 130 9.89 4.36 4.16
C ASN A 130 10.99 3.29 4.07
N GLY A 131 11.12 2.43 5.09
CA GLY A 131 12.08 1.32 5.07
C GLY A 131 11.88 0.39 3.87
N ARG A 132 10.63 0.00 3.60
CA ARG A 132 10.29 -0.88 2.46
C ARG A 132 10.62 -0.24 1.10
N VAL A 133 10.25 1.02 0.93
CA VAL A 133 10.50 1.76 -0.32
C VAL A 133 12.00 1.96 -0.56
N GLU A 134 12.77 2.23 0.51
CA GLU A 134 14.22 2.34 0.46
C GLU A 134 14.88 1.02 0.10
N MET A 135 14.53 -0.05 0.81
CA MET A 135 15.06 -1.41 0.56
C MET A 135 14.71 -1.94 -0.83
N ALA A 136 13.55 -1.55 -1.39
CA ALA A 136 13.16 -1.86 -2.75
C ALA A 136 13.89 -1.01 -3.82
N GLY A 137 14.72 -0.04 -3.41
CA GLY A 137 15.45 0.85 -4.31
C GLY A 137 14.57 1.86 -5.07
N LEU A 138 13.33 2.07 -4.61
CA LEU A 138 12.36 2.95 -5.26
C LEU A 138 12.43 4.40 -4.77
N SER A 139 12.99 4.65 -3.58
CA SER A 139 13.07 5.99 -2.96
C SER A 139 13.72 7.05 -3.85
N LYS A 140 14.73 6.66 -4.64
CA LYS A 140 15.43 7.54 -5.60
C LYS A 140 14.54 8.17 -6.67
N TYR A 141 13.36 7.63 -6.92
CA TYR A 141 12.39 8.14 -7.87
C TYR A 141 11.32 9.03 -7.23
N LEU A 142 11.16 8.94 -5.92
CA LEU A 142 10.11 9.63 -5.18
C LEU A 142 10.56 11.05 -4.80
N THR A 143 9.61 11.95 -4.75
CA THR A 143 9.80 13.31 -4.21
C THR A 143 9.63 13.29 -2.70
N GLU A 144 8.57 12.62 -2.21
CA GLU A 144 8.25 12.48 -0.78
C GLU A 144 7.33 11.28 -0.56
N CYS A 145 7.33 10.76 0.67
CA CYS A 145 6.44 9.68 1.11
C CYS A 145 5.49 10.22 2.19
N PHE A 146 4.19 10.03 1.99
CA PHE A 146 3.15 10.47 2.91
C PHE A 146 2.52 9.26 3.62
N ALA A 147 2.57 9.25 4.96
CA ALA A 147 2.00 8.21 5.79
C ALA A 147 0.94 8.75 6.76
N ALA A 148 -0.12 7.99 6.98
CA ALA A 148 -1.27 8.42 7.76
C ALA A 148 -0.95 8.72 9.23
N ASP A 149 -0.02 7.98 9.84
CA ASP A 149 0.38 8.20 11.23
C ASP A 149 1.16 9.51 11.42
N GLU A 150 1.93 9.94 10.42
CA GLU A 150 2.68 11.20 10.43
C GLU A 150 1.75 12.40 10.18
N ILE A 151 0.69 12.20 9.36
CA ILE A 151 -0.29 13.24 9.03
C ILE A 151 -1.34 13.40 10.14
N GLY A 152 -1.64 12.34 10.89
CA GLY A 152 -2.75 12.31 11.84
C GLY A 152 -4.13 12.17 11.18
N ALA A 153 -4.17 11.76 9.92
CA ALA A 153 -5.37 11.48 9.14
C ALA A 153 -5.08 10.34 8.16
N MET A 154 -6.12 9.64 7.68
CA MET A 154 -5.96 8.53 6.75
C MET A 154 -6.91 8.64 5.55
N LYS A 155 -6.57 8.02 4.43
CA LYS A 155 -7.45 7.85 3.28
C LYS A 155 -8.70 7.06 3.73
N PRO A 156 -9.93 7.39 3.32
CA PRO A 156 -10.30 8.37 2.28
C PRO A 156 -10.63 9.78 2.79
N SER A 157 -10.19 10.19 3.99
CA SER A 157 -10.59 11.48 4.54
C SER A 157 -10.11 12.67 3.69
N HIS A 158 -10.95 13.70 3.57
CA HIS A 158 -10.57 14.95 2.92
C HIS A 158 -9.34 15.60 3.57
N GLN A 159 -9.20 15.48 4.90
CA GLN A 159 -8.04 16.00 5.63
C GLN A 159 -6.72 15.39 5.14
N TYR A 160 -6.71 14.07 4.86
CA TYR A 160 -5.54 13.40 4.31
C TYR A 160 -5.17 13.92 2.91
N PHE A 161 -6.15 13.97 2.00
CA PHE A 161 -5.92 14.44 0.64
C PHE A 161 -5.56 15.93 0.58
N ASP A 162 -6.15 16.77 1.42
CA ASP A 162 -5.79 18.18 1.55
C ASP A 162 -4.33 18.36 1.97
N TYR A 163 -3.89 17.56 2.96
CA TYR A 163 -2.50 17.57 3.40
C TYR A 163 -1.53 17.22 2.27
N ILE A 164 -1.70 16.05 1.63
CA ILE A 164 -0.77 15.58 0.60
C ILE A 164 -0.79 16.49 -0.65
N PHE A 165 -1.94 17.03 -1.02
CA PHE A 165 -2.05 17.96 -2.14
C PHE A 165 -1.28 19.25 -1.87
N LYS A 166 -1.47 19.88 -0.71
CA LYS A 166 -0.73 21.08 -0.31
C LYS A 166 0.77 20.86 -0.28
N HIS A 167 1.24 19.77 0.32
CA HIS A 167 2.66 19.48 0.45
C HIS A 167 3.30 19.03 -0.86
N SER A 168 2.51 18.53 -1.82
CA SER A 168 3.03 18.22 -3.15
C SER A 168 3.44 19.47 -3.95
N GLY A 169 2.99 20.66 -3.55
CA GLY A 169 3.18 21.89 -4.27
C GLY A 169 2.43 21.98 -5.60
N GLU A 170 1.43 21.09 -5.83
CA GLU A 170 0.55 21.17 -6.98
C GLU A 170 -0.62 22.12 -6.70
N THR A 171 -1.13 22.76 -7.74
CA THR A 171 -2.24 23.73 -7.66
C THR A 171 -3.44 23.34 -8.52
N ASP A 172 -3.29 22.31 -9.37
CA ASP A 172 -4.31 21.85 -10.30
C ASP A 172 -4.65 20.38 -10.04
N LEU A 173 -5.78 20.14 -9.39
CA LEU A 173 -6.27 18.79 -9.09
C LEU A 173 -6.45 17.93 -10.35
N SER A 174 -6.81 18.53 -11.48
CA SER A 174 -6.99 17.80 -12.75
C SER A 174 -5.68 17.24 -13.34
N LYS A 175 -4.54 17.72 -12.85
CA LYS A 175 -3.19 17.23 -13.18
C LYS A 175 -2.61 16.30 -12.15
N THR A 176 -3.37 15.97 -11.12
CA THR A 176 -2.99 14.98 -10.10
C THR A 176 -3.65 13.64 -10.36
N LEU A 177 -2.88 12.58 -10.21
CA LEU A 177 -3.37 11.21 -10.30
C LEU A 177 -3.07 10.47 -8.99
N MET A 178 -4.08 9.82 -8.41
CA MET A 178 -3.91 8.83 -7.36
C MET A 178 -4.01 7.44 -7.97
N VAL A 179 -3.00 6.60 -7.75
CA VAL A 179 -2.94 5.20 -8.16
C VAL A 179 -2.93 4.34 -6.90
N GLY A 180 -3.89 3.44 -6.77
CA GLY A 180 -3.94 2.52 -5.63
C GLY A 180 -4.78 1.29 -5.91
N ASP A 181 -4.69 0.29 -5.04
CA ASP A 181 -5.42 -0.98 -5.19
C ASP A 181 -6.80 -0.95 -4.53
N ASN A 182 -7.02 -0.08 -3.56
CA ASN A 182 -8.27 0.01 -2.82
C ASN A 182 -9.24 1.02 -3.47
N PRO A 183 -10.39 0.54 -4.00
CA PRO A 183 -11.36 1.42 -4.66
C PRO A 183 -11.96 2.47 -3.72
N VAL A 184 -12.08 2.19 -2.43
CA VAL A 184 -12.71 3.10 -1.46
C VAL A 184 -11.71 4.13 -0.94
N THR A 185 -10.61 3.67 -0.36
CA THR A 185 -9.65 4.56 0.33
C THR A 185 -8.79 5.34 -0.65
N ASP A 186 -8.30 4.71 -1.70
CA ASP A 186 -7.40 5.36 -2.66
C ASP A 186 -8.18 6.11 -3.72
N VAL A 187 -8.98 5.35 -4.50
CA VAL A 187 -9.55 5.84 -5.73
C VAL A 187 -10.74 6.75 -5.48
N ASN A 188 -11.78 6.25 -4.77
CA ASN A 188 -12.98 7.04 -4.52
C ASN A 188 -12.68 8.25 -3.65
N GLY A 189 -11.83 8.10 -2.62
CA GLY A 189 -11.40 9.20 -1.77
C GLY A 189 -10.68 10.30 -2.56
N ALA A 190 -9.75 9.94 -3.45
CA ALA A 190 -9.06 10.89 -4.31
C ALA A 190 -10.00 11.57 -5.31
N VAL A 191 -10.91 10.82 -5.93
CA VAL A 191 -11.89 11.37 -6.89
C VAL A 191 -12.88 12.31 -6.19
N ASP A 192 -13.36 11.96 -5.00
CA ASP A 192 -14.24 12.81 -4.20
C ASP A 192 -13.55 14.09 -3.73
N TYR A 193 -12.24 14.06 -3.56
CA TYR A 193 -11.41 15.24 -3.31
C TYR A 193 -11.21 16.10 -4.58
N GLY A 194 -11.37 15.54 -5.78
CA GLY A 194 -11.23 16.24 -7.06
C GLY A 194 -9.99 15.82 -7.90
N MET A 195 -9.21 14.87 -7.43
CA MET A 195 -8.10 14.27 -8.18
C MET A 195 -8.62 13.28 -9.23
N VAL A 196 -7.75 12.87 -10.15
CA VAL A 196 -8.03 11.74 -11.04
C VAL A 196 -7.63 10.44 -10.32
N GLY A 197 -8.48 9.40 -10.42
CA GLY A 197 -8.25 8.10 -9.81
C GLY A 197 -7.89 7.02 -10.82
N ALA A 198 -6.90 6.18 -10.50
CA ALA A 198 -6.56 4.97 -11.23
C ALA A 198 -6.56 3.76 -10.26
N LEU A 199 -7.40 2.77 -10.57
CA LEU A 199 -7.43 1.52 -9.83
C LEU A 199 -6.37 0.57 -10.38
N PHE A 200 -5.50 0.08 -9.48
CA PHE A 200 -4.45 -0.88 -9.80
C PHE A 200 -4.78 -2.27 -9.24
N GLY A 201 -4.63 -3.30 -10.09
CA GLY A 201 -4.96 -4.66 -9.70
C GLY A 201 -6.48 -4.93 -9.68
N ALA A 202 -6.88 -6.09 -9.20
CA ALA A 202 -8.29 -6.53 -9.14
C ALA A 202 -8.61 -7.19 -7.79
N ARG A 203 -8.11 -6.64 -6.71
CA ARG A 203 -8.18 -7.24 -5.38
C ARG A 203 -9.55 -7.09 -4.70
N TRP A 204 -10.25 -6.00 -5.02
CA TRP A 204 -11.50 -5.60 -4.37
C TRP A 204 -12.68 -5.72 -5.32
N GLN A 205 -13.87 -5.93 -4.77
CA GLN A 205 -15.12 -6.04 -5.52
C GLN A 205 -16.03 -4.80 -5.35
N GLU A 206 -15.58 -3.83 -4.53
CA GLU A 206 -16.33 -2.62 -4.27
C GLU A 206 -16.39 -1.73 -5.53
N PRO A 207 -17.50 -0.98 -5.73
CA PRO A 207 -17.62 -0.04 -6.83
C PRO A 207 -16.50 1.02 -6.81
N SER A 208 -15.92 1.29 -7.97
CA SER A 208 -14.84 2.26 -8.13
C SER A 208 -15.23 3.41 -9.05
N LYS A 209 -14.85 4.62 -8.67
CA LYS A 209 -14.93 5.85 -9.48
C LYS A 209 -13.70 6.06 -10.38
N ALA A 210 -12.88 5.03 -10.55
CA ALA A 210 -11.64 5.12 -11.31
C ALA A 210 -11.87 5.61 -12.74
N THR A 211 -11.07 6.60 -13.16
CA THR A 211 -10.97 6.99 -14.57
C THR A 211 -10.21 5.96 -15.38
N PHE A 212 -9.24 5.31 -14.74
CA PHE A 212 -8.40 4.28 -15.35
C PHE A 212 -8.36 3.03 -14.49
N VAL A 213 -8.26 1.87 -15.16
CA VAL A 213 -8.05 0.58 -14.50
C VAL A 213 -6.88 -0.11 -15.17
N ALA A 214 -5.89 -0.53 -14.37
CA ALA A 214 -4.72 -1.27 -14.84
C ALA A 214 -4.48 -2.48 -13.94
N LYS A 215 -4.21 -3.63 -14.52
CA LYS A 215 -3.87 -4.86 -13.79
C LYS A 215 -2.38 -5.04 -13.56
N THR A 216 -1.56 -4.36 -14.37
CA THR A 216 -0.10 -4.43 -14.34
C THR A 216 0.51 -3.05 -14.49
N MET A 217 1.77 -2.90 -14.05
CA MET A 217 2.52 -1.63 -14.25
C MET A 217 2.69 -1.31 -15.73
N LYS A 218 2.79 -2.32 -16.61
CA LYS A 218 2.86 -2.09 -18.06
C LYS A 218 1.56 -1.56 -18.63
N GLU A 219 0.41 -2.05 -18.16
CA GLU A 219 -0.90 -1.49 -18.55
C GLU A 219 -1.04 -0.04 -18.07
N LEU A 220 -0.64 0.25 -16.83
CA LEU A 220 -0.65 1.60 -16.29
C LEU A 220 0.26 2.53 -17.09
N GLU A 221 1.46 2.08 -17.44
CA GLU A 221 2.38 2.79 -18.31
C GLU A 221 1.75 3.14 -19.67
N ASN A 222 1.11 2.16 -20.31
CA ASN A 222 0.41 2.36 -21.59
C ASN A 222 -0.74 3.38 -21.50
N ILE A 223 -1.44 3.42 -20.35
CA ILE A 223 -2.49 4.41 -20.08
C ILE A 223 -1.89 5.81 -19.95
N LEU A 224 -0.77 5.94 -19.26
CA LEU A 224 -0.17 7.24 -18.95
C LEU A 224 0.60 7.85 -20.13
N PHE A 225 1.25 7.03 -20.93
CA PHE A 225 2.12 7.47 -22.04
C PHE A 225 1.54 7.25 -23.44
N GLY A 226 0.44 6.51 -23.55
CA GLY A 226 -0.06 5.97 -24.82
C GLY A 226 0.61 4.63 -25.15
N LYS A 227 -0.03 3.82 -26.00
CA LYS A 227 0.60 2.60 -26.53
C LYS A 227 1.71 3.03 -27.52
N GLU A 228 2.90 2.52 -27.30
CA GLU A 228 3.96 2.52 -28.31
C GLU A 228 3.64 1.52 -29.41
#